data_36d688e327040b32cfa37c1a5c45f245
#
_entry.id   36d688e327040b32cfa37c1a5c45f245
#
_cell.length_a   1.000
_cell.length_b   1.000
_cell.length_c   1.000
_cell.angle_alpha   90.00
_cell.angle_beta   90.00
_cell.angle_gamma   90.00
#
_symmetry.space_group_name_H-M   'P 1'
#
loop_
_entity.id
_entity.type
_entity.pdbx_description
1 polymer ?
#
loop_
_entity_poly.entity_id
_entity_poly.type
_entity_poly.pdbx_seq_one_letter_code
_entity_poly.pdbx_strand_id
1 'polypeptide(L)'
;MTDSFTPCFRKRLPDAPWAPRMGRLLARLFLWGWLGLFLHAQAGVPAEVSEMRLEHADEGLFLSVSLQFDLPTLAEDALQKGIPMYFITEADVQRERWYWYDQHVVTTVRYMRLSFQPLTRRWRLNVSSAPFEGSGLGVVLGQNFDQLSDVLAAMQRIARWKIAEPEAIDPQARYTVDLRFRLDLSQLPRPLQIGALGRSGWNLSMARSQRFAVEPVR
;
A
#
# COMPACT_ATOMS: atom_id res chain seq x y z
N MET A 1 -69.02 37.75 -51.47
CA MET A 1 -69.40 38.98 -50.74
C MET A 1 -69.49 38.64 -49.28
N THR A 2 -68.72 39.23 -48.59
CA THR A 2 -68.57 39.74 -47.21
C THR A 2 -67.40 39.15 -46.47
N ASP A 3 -66.42 40.02 -46.43
CA ASP A 3 -65.21 39.90 -45.61
C ASP A 3 -65.56 40.07 -44.13
N SER A 4 -64.98 39.26 -43.26
CA SER A 4 -65.02 39.49 -41.82
C SER A 4 -63.58 39.49 -41.30
N PHE A 5 -63.01 40.69 -41.09
CA PHE A 5 -61.79 40.93 -40.42
C PHE A 5 -61.89 40.68 -38.91
N THR A 6 -61.01 39.82 -38.33
CA THR A 6 -60.84 39.68 -36.91
C THR A 6 -59.53 40.27 -36.51
N PRO A 7 -59.43 41.27 -35.58
CA PRO A 7 -58.15 41.81 -35.10
C PRO A 7 -57.53 40.93 -34.06
N CYS A 8 -56.30 40.48 -34.29
CA CYS A 8 -55.45 39.82 -33.30
C CYS A 8 -55.03 40.80 -32.21
N PHE A 9 -55.56 40.61 -31.02
CA PHE A 9 -55.16 41.32 -29.81
C PHE A 9 -53.91 40.61 -29.20
N ARG A 10 -52.75 41.21 -29.43
CA ARG A 10 -51.46 40.75 -28.86
C ARG A 10 -51.35 41.29 -27.42
N LYS A 11 -51.65 40.48 -26.41
CA LYS A 11 -51.39 40.80 -25.01
C LYS A 11 -49.88 40.85 -24.77
N ARG A 12 -49.34 42.02 -24.50
CA ARG A 12 -47.97 42.18 -23.94
C ARG A 12 -48.01 41.77 -22.48
N LEU A 13 -47.18 40.76 -22.14
CA LEU A 13 -46.87 40.45 -20.75
C LEU A 13 -45.94 41.54 -20.20
N PRO A 14 -46.11 41.99 -18.95
CA PRO A 14 -45.21 42.96 -18.34
C PRO A 14 -43.86 42.30 -18.02
N ASP A 15 -42.79 42.91 -18.49
CA ASP A 15 -41.40 42.57 -18.18
C ASP A 15 -41.13 42.75 -16.69
N ALA A 16 -40.93 41.66 -15.95
CA ALA A 16 -40.58 41.71 -14.52
C ALA A 16 -39.05 41.95 -14.40
N PRO A 17 -38.58 43.10 -13.92
CA PRO A 17 -37.13 43.46 -13.93
C PRO A 17 -36.30 42.78 -12.83
N TRP A 18 -36.84 41.80 -12.10
CA TRP A 18 -36.15 41.14 -10.96
C TRP A 18 -35.63 39.75 -11.24
N ALA A 19 -36.06 39.12 -12.34
CA ALA A 19 -35.68 37.74 -12.69
C ALA A 19 -34.15 37.49 -12.92
N PRO A 20 -33.34 38.42 -13.46
CA PRO A 20 -31.92 38.11 -13.76
C PRO A 20 -30.99 38.17 -12.52
N ARG A 21 -31.41 38.77 -11.41
CA ARG A 21 -30.55 38.93 -10.21
C ARG A 21 -30.62 37.69 -9.31
N MET A 22 -31.75 37.05 -9.19
CA MET A 22 -31.94 35.86 -8.35
C MET A 22 -31.30 34.61 -8.96
N GLY A 23 -31.31 34.45 -10.27
CA GLY A 23 -30.63 33.37 -10.97
C GLY A 23 -29.09 33.38 -10.80
N ARG A 24 -28.50 34.57 -10.76
CA ARG A 24 -27.05 34.71 -10.52
C ARG A 24 -26.62 34.42 -9.08
N LEU A 25 -27.46 34.68 -8.10
CA LEU A 25 -27.21 34.35 -6.71
C LEU A 25 -27.35 32.85 -6.46
N LEU A 26 -28.36 32.20 -7.00
CA LEU A 26 -28.55 30.74 -6.92
C LEU A 26 -27.44 29.99 -7.66
N ALA A 27 -27.00 30.44 -8.82
CA ALA A 27 -25.89 29.85 -9.55
C ALA A 27 -24.55 29.98 -8.78
N ARG A 28 -24.31 31.09 -8.08
CA ARG A 28 -23.13 31.28 -7.22
C ARG A 28 -23.15 30.37 -6.00
N LEU A 29 -24.29 30.22 -5.34
CA LEU A 29 -24.43 29.30 -4.19
C LEU A 29 -24.27 27.85 -4.60
N PHE A 30 -24.75 27.46 -5.79
CA PHE A 30 -24.58 26.12 -6.33
C PHE A 30 -23.11 25.84 -6.70
N LEU A 31 -22.40 26.82 -7.25
CA LEU A 31 -20.97 26.70 -7.59
C LEU A 31 -20.09 26.58 -6.32
N TRP A 32 -20.41 27.31 -5.26
CA TRP A 32 -19.71 27.22 -3.97
C TRP A 32 -20.03 25.92 -3.21
N GLY A 33 -21.25 25.41 -3.32
CA GLY A 33 -21.64 24.10 -2.77
C GLY A 33 -20.93 22.94 -3.44
N TRP A 34 -20.73 23.01 -4.76
CA TRP A 34 -19.98 22.00 -5.50
C TRP A 34 -18.47 22.04 -5.22
N LEU A 35 -17.89 23.22 -5.01
CA LEU A 35 -16.48 23.37 -4.68
C LEU A 35 -16.16 22.84 -3.27
N GLY A 36 -17.09 22.90 -2.33
CA GLY A 36 -16.94 22.36 -0.97
C GLY A 36 -17.00 20.82 -0.90
N LEU A 37 -17.65 20.16 -1.88
CA LEU A 37 -17.80 18.69 -1.87
C LEU A 37 -16.52 17.95 -2.32
N PHE A 38 -15.56 18.63 -2.97
CA PHE A 38 -14.32 18.01 -3.46
C PHE A 38 -13.17 18.00 -2.44
N LEU A 39 -13.34 18.60 -1.25
CA LEU A 39 -12.24 18.71 -0.27
C LEU A 39 -12.13 17.55 0.74
N HIS A 40 -12.87 16.47 0.60
CA HIS A 40 -12.80 15.33 1.52
C HIS A 40 -12.21 14.07 0.88
N ALA A 41 -11.32 14.20 -0.10
CA ALA A 41 -10.44 13.11 -0.45
C ALA A 41 -9.37 13.01 0.66
N GLN A 42 -9.63 12.23 1.70
CA GLN A 42 -8.57 11.74 2.58
C GLN A 42 -7.67 10.86 1.73
N ALA A 43 -6.63 11.45 1.17
CA ALA A 43 -5.56 10.70 0.56
C ALA A 43 -4.85 9.97 1.71
N GLY A 44 -5.16 8.68 1.88
CA GLY A 44 -4.35 7.79 2.71
C GLY A 44 -2.90 7.91 2.26
N VAL A 45 -1.96 7.80 3.18
CA VAL A 45 -0.53 7.86 2.86
C VAL A 45 -0.25 6.76 1.82
N PRO A 46 0.28 7.11 0.64
CA PRO A 46 0.56 6.11 -0.37
C PRO A 46 1.57 5.11 0.20
N ALA A 47 1.28 3.82 0.02
CA ALA A 47 2.19 2.78 0.45
C ALA A 47 3.46 2.84 -0.40
N GLU A 48 4.59 3.16 0.23
CA GLU A 48 5.87 3.29 -0.46
C GLU A 48 7.06 2.80 0.38
N VAL A 49 8.16 2.50 -0.30
CA VAL A 49 9.46 2.24 0.31
C VAL A 49 10.18 3.58 0.44
N SER A 50 10.22 4.17 1.62
CA SER A 50 10.81 5.49 1.85
C SER A 50 12.33 5.46 1.78
N GLU A 51 12.95 4.44 2.36
CA GLU A 51 14.40 4.26 2.35
C GLU A 51 14.76 2.79 2.11
N MET A 52 15.79 2.56 1.31
CA MET A 52 16.37 1.24 1.07
C MET A 52 17.89 1.39 1.07
N ARG A 53 18.58 0.65 1.93
CA ARG A 53 20.05 0.67 2.09
C ARG A 53 20.59 -0.73 2.03
N LEU A 54 21.59 -0.93 1.20
CA LEU A 54 22.30 -2.18 1.03
C LEU A 54 23.72 -2.04 1.62
N GLU A 55 24.12 -3.01 2.43
CA GLU A 55 25.43 -3.07 3.08
C GLU A 55 26.05 -4.45 2.81
N HIS A 56 27.23 -4.45 2.22
CA HIS A 56 28.04 -5.66 2.08
C HIS A 56 29.00 -5.75 3.27
N ALA A 57 29.02 -6.88 3.94
CA ALA A 57 29.92 -7.19 5.03
C ALA A 57 30.50 -8.60 4.83
N ASP A 58 31.50 -8.96 5.63
CA ASP A 58 32.15 -10.29 5.57
C ASP A 58 31.14 -11.44 5.78
N GLU A 59 30.04 -11.16 6.45
CA GLU A 59 28.98 -12.12 6.74
C GLU A 59 27.93 -12.25 5.60
N GLY A 60 28.00 -11.40 4.56
CA GLY A 60 27.09 -11.40 3.42
C GLY A 60 26.48 -10.04 3.07
N LEU A 61 25.40 -10.06 2.30
CA LEU A 61 24.65 -8.87 1.90
C LEU A 61 23.48 -8.62 2.84
N PHE A 62 23.43 -7.43 3.41
CA PHE A 62 22.38 -6.98 4.33
C PHE A 62 21.53 -5.89 3.71
N LEU A 63 20.25 -5.97 3.97
CA LEU A 63 19.25 -5.00 3.54
C LEU A 63 18.61 -4.33 4.76
N SER A 64 18.63 -3.00 4.76
CA SER A 64 17.86 -2.17 5.70
C SER A 64 16.83 -1.37 4.93
N VAL A 65 15.56 -1.42 5.38
CA VAL A 65 14.43 -0.80 4.69
C VAL A 65 13.55 -0.05 5.68
N SER A 66 13.09 1.13 5.26
CA SER A 66 11.99 1.85 5.89
C SER A 66 10.80 1.87 4.95
N LEU A 67 9.71 1.29 5.39
CA LEU A 67 8.44 1.26 4.68
C LEU A 67 7.52 2.34 5.25
N GLN A 68 6.66 2.91 4.41
CA GLN A 68 5.63 3.83 4.84
C GLN A 68 4.28 3.35 4.30
N PHE A 69 3.38 2.98 5.18
CA PHE A 69 2.04 2.52 4.80
C PHE A 69 1.09 2.62 5.99
N ASP A 70 -0.18 2.76 5.67
CA ASP A 70 -1.28 2.56 6.61
C ASP A 70 -1.97 1.23 6.29
N LEU A 71 -2.57 0.62 7.32
CA LEU A 71 -3.38 -0.56 7.09
C LEU A 71 -4.68 -0.17 6.37
N PRO A 72 -5.07 -0.96 5.36
CA PRO A 72 -6.42 -0.82 4.81
C PRO A 72 -7.48 -0.99 5.90
N THR A 73 -8.52 -0.16 5.90
CA THR A 73 -9.59 -0.18 6.92
C THR A 73 -10.22 -1.54 7.10
N LEU A 74 -10.42 -2.28 6.01
CA LEU A 74 -10.97 -3.64 6.07
C LEU A 74 -10.01 -4.63 6.74
N ALA A 75 -8.70 -4.45 6.60
CA ALA A 75 -7.70 -5.26 7.29
C ALA A 75 -7.67 -4.95 8.80
N GLU A 76 -7.80 -3.69 9.18
CA GLU A 76 -7.89 -3.27 10.57
C GLU A 76 -9.15 -3.83 11.24
N ASP A 77 -10.31 -3.72 10.59
CA ASP A 77 -11.58 -4.28 11.07
C ASP A 77 -11.50 -5.81 11.27
N ALA A 78 -10.83 -6.51 10.36
CA ALA A 78 -10.66 -7.94 10.47
C ALA A 78 -9.70 -8.31 11.61
N LEU A 79 -8.61 -7.57 11.80
CA LEU A 79 -7.69 -7.74 12.94
C LEU A 79 -8.39 -7.54 14.27
N GLN A 80 -9.22 -6.50 14.41
CA GLN A 80 -10.00 -6.24 15.63
C GLN A 80 -10.97 -7.39 15.97
N LYS A 81 -11.45 -8.12 14.95
CA LYS A 81 -12.24 -9.35 15.11
C LYS A 81 -11.39 -10.60 15.41
N GLY A 82 -10.08 -10.44 15.59
CA GLY A 82 -9.15 -11.53 15.89
C GLY A 82 -8.69 -12.34 14.66
N ILE A 83 -8.97 -11.88 13.44
CA ILE A 83 -8.51 -12.53 12.20
C ILE A 83 -7.09 -12.09 11.93
N PRO A 84 -6.09 -13.00 11.86
CA PRO A 84 -4.71 -12.64 11.63
C PRO A 84 -4.50 -12.20 10.18
N MET A 85 -3.58 -11.22 9.99
CA MET A 85 -3.12 -10.77 8.68
C MET A 85 -1.70 -11.23 8.44
N TYR A 86 -1.42 -11.61 7.21
CA TYR A 86 -0.13 -12.12 6.79
C TYR A 86 0.50 -11.17 5.78
N PHE A 87 1.76 -10.84 5.99
CA PHE A 87 2.53 -9.96 5.12
C PHE A 87 3.79 -10.70 4.65
N ILE A 88 4.15 -10.48 3.42
CA ILE A 88 5.33 -11.08 2.80
C ILE A 88 6.25 -9.96 2.33
N THR A 89 7.49 -10.01 2.79
CA THR A 89 8.60 -9.20 2.27
C THR A 89 9.54 -10.12 1.50
N GLU A 90 9.76 -9.81 0.25
CA GLU A 90 10.59 -10.59 -0.67
C GLU A 90 11.72 -9.70 -1.19
N ALA A 91 12.96 -10.16 -1.07
CA ALA A 91 14.13 -9.52 -1.65
C ALA A 91 14.74 -10.47 -2.67
N ASP A 92 14.74 -10.06 -3.92
CA ASP A 92 15.30 -10.79 -5.06
C ASP A 92 16.60 -10.14 -5.50
N VAL A 93 17.71 -10.86 -5.44
CA VAL A 93 19.03 -10.39 -5.82
C VAL A 93 19.37 -10.93 -7.20
N GLN A 94 19.62 -10.01 -8.13
CA GLN A 94 19.95 -10.32 -9.51
C GLN A 94 21.31 -9.72 -9.86
N ARG A 95 22.15 -10.49 -10.56
CA ARG A 95 23.44 -10.04 -11.09
C ARG A 95 23.24 -9.42 -12.45
N GLU A 96 23.63 -8.16 -12.63
CA GLU A 96 23.57 -7.47 -13.93
C GLU A 96 24.55 -8.13 -14.94
N ARG A 97 24.05 -8.36 -16.17
CA ARG A 97 24.85 -8.86 -17.31
C ARG A 97 24.74 -7.90 -18.48
N TRP A 98 25.85 -7.55 -19.10
CA TRP A 98 25.91 -6.54 -20.17
C TRP A 98 25.31 -6.99 -21.52
N TYR A 99 25.09 -8.33 -21.72
CA TYR A 99 24.74 -8.86 -23.04
C TYR A 99 23.58 -9.86 -23.04
N TRP A 100 22.95 -10.12 -21.87
CA TRP A 100 21.86 -11.08 -21.73
C TRP A 100 20.92 -10.63 -20.60
N TYR A 101 19.95 -11.49 -20.25
CA TYR A 101 19.10 -11.24 -19.08
C TYR A 101 19.94 -11.28 -17.79
N ASP A 102 19.51 -10.49 -16.80
CA ASP A 102 20.11 -10.51 -15.48
C ASP A 102 20.01 -11.89 -14.87
N GLN A 103 21.05 -12.31 -14.19
CA GLN A 103 21.11 -13.62 -13.57
C GLN A 103 20.52 -13.57 -12.18
N HIS A 104 19.48 -14.35 -11.93
CA HIS A 104 18.98 -14.58 -10.59
C HIS A 104 20.07 -15.21 -9.71
N VAL A 105 20.29 -14.65 -8.52
CA VAL A 105 21.28 -15.11 -7.54
C VAL A 105 20.58 -15.79 -6.38
N VAL A 106 19.72 -15.08 -5.68
CA VAL A 106 19.00 -15.59 -4.52
C VAL A 106 17.71 -14.78 -4.30
N THR A 107 16.68 -15.45 -3.85
CA THR A 107 15.46 -14.81 -3.31
C THR A 107 15.35 -15.14 -1.83
N THR A 108 15.29 -14.12 -1.00
CA THR A 108 15.09 -14.27 0.44
C THR A 108 13.72 -13.70 0.82
N VAL A 109 12.98 -14.47 1.60
CA VAL A 109 11.60 -14.13 1.97
C VAL A 109 11.47 -14.02 3.48
N ARG A 110 10.75 -13.02 3.93
CA ARG A 110 10.40 -12.77 5.33
C ARG A 110 8.89 -12.73 5.47
N TYR A 111 8.36 -13.62 6.27
CA TYR A 111 6.94 -13.72 6.58
C TYR A 111 6.63 -13.03 7.90
N MET A 112 5.58 -12.23 7.93
CA MET A 112 5.11 -11.56 9.13
C MET A 112 3.63 -11.88 9.33
N ARG A 113 3.25 -12.24 10.57
CA ARG A 113 1.87 -12.45 10.97
C ARG A 113 1.51 -11.46 12.05
N LEU A 114 0.59 -10.56 11.74
CA LEU A 114 0.00 -9.62 12.69
C LEU A 114 -1.33 -10.17 13.19
N SER A 115 -1.53 -10.17 14.48
CA SER A 115 -2.77 -10.61 15.12
C SER A 115 -3.11 -9.73 16.32
N PHE A 116 -4.39 -9.46 16.51
CA PHE A 116 -4.92 -8.84 17.71
C PHE A 116 -5.54 -9.90 18.61
N GLN A 117 -5.27 -9.83 19.90
CA GLN A 117 -5.82 -10.72 20.92
C GLN A 117 -6.91 -9.97 21.71
N PRO A 118 -8.21 -10.17 21.43
CA PRO A 118 -9.28 -9.39 22.04
C PRO A 118 -9.34 -9.51 23.56
N LEU A 119 -9.01 -10.69 24.13
CA LEU A 119 -9.06 -10.96 25.57
C LEU A 119 -8.02 -10.14 26.35
N THR A 120 -6.81 -10.02 25.82
CA THR A 120 -5.71 -9.30 26.46
C THR A 120 -5.55 -7.89 25.92
N ARG A 121 -6.29 -7.53 24.84
CA ARG A 121 -6.19 -6.28 24.09
C ARG A 121 -4.77 -5.98 23.60
N ARG A 122 -4.01 -7.02 23.26
CA ARG A 122 -2.63 -6.90 22.78
C ARG A 122 -2.49 -7.26 21.32
N TRP A 123 -1.60 -6.55 20.67
CA TRP A 123 -1.15 -6.84 19.32
C TRP A 123 0.04 -7.78 19.38
N ARG A 124 0.08 -8.76 18.49
CA ARG A 124 1.19 -9.71 18.40
C ARG A 124 1.70 -9.75 16.97
N LEU A 125 2.99 -9.50 16.82
CA LEU A 125 3.74 -9.63 15.58
C LEU A 125 4.63 -10.85 15.67
N ASN A 126 4.45 -11.79 14.75
CA ASN A 126 5.34 -12.94 14.57
C ASN A 126 6.10 -12.76 13.26
N VAL A 127 7.41 -12.97 13.29
CA VAL A 127 8.30 -12.90 12.13
C VAL A 127 8.98 -14.24 11.93
N SER A 128 9.03 -14.73 10.69
CA SER A 128 9.61 -16.02 10.31
C SER A 128 10.28 -15.93 8.95
N SER A 129 11.29 -16.75 8.71
CA SER A 129 11.89 -16.96 7.40
C SER A 129 11.17 -18.04 6.58
N ALA A 130 10.21 -18.76 7.18
CA ALA A 130 9.40 -19.77 6.53
C ALA A 130 7.90 -19.44 6.64
N PRO A 131 7.06 -19.92 5.71
CA PRO A 131 5.62 -19.77 5.79
C PRO A 131 5.06 -20.29 7.14
N PHE A 132 4.01 -19.64 7.65
CA PHE A 132 3.36 -20.05 8.92
C PHE A 132 2.52 -21.33 8.77
N GLU A 133 2.26 -21.79 7.56
CA GLU A 133 1.52 -23.02 7.27
C GLU A 133 2.52 -24.16 7.02
N GLY A 134 2.48 -25.14 7.90
CA GLY A 134 3.27 -26.35 7.79
C GLY A 134 4.21 -26.60 8.97
N SER A 135 4.73 -27.81 9.02
CA SER A 135 5.71 -28.29 10.01
C SER A 135 7.11 -27.67 9.83
N GLY A 136 7.19 -26.45 9.29
CA GLY A 136 8.45 -25.77 9.03
C GLY A 136 9.18 -25.46 10.33
N LEU A 137 10.45 -25.87 10.40
CA LEU A 137 11.39 -25.58 11.47
C LEU A 137 11.86 -24.10 11.52
N GLY A 138 11.05 -23.19 10.95
CA GLY A 138 11.36 -21.77 10.94
C GLY A 138 11.37 -21.19 12.36
N VAL A 139 12.40 -20.42 12.67
CA VAL A 139 12.45 -19.64 13.92
C VAL A 139 11.37 -18.57 13.84
N VAL A 140 10.39 -18.64 14.75
CA VAL A 140 9.33 -17.63 14.88
C VAL A 140 9.68 -16.69 16.02
N LEU A 141 9.97 -15.43 15.69
CA LEU A 141 10.17 -14.37 16.67
C LEU A 141 8.83 -13.68 16.93
N GLY A 142 8.31 -13.81 18.13
CA GLY A 142 7.05 -13.19 18.55
C GLY A 142 7.30 -11.99 19.45
N GLN A 143 6.68 -10.84 19.10
CA GLN A 143 6.69 -9.61 19.90
C GLN A 143 5.25 -9.18 20.20
N ASN A 144 5.02 -8.67 21.41
CA ASN A 144 3.74 -8.16 21.83
C ASN A 144 3.81 -6.64 21.98
N PHE A 145 2.72 -5.96 21.59
CA PHE A 145 2.58 -4.50 21.62
C PHE A 145 1.24 -4.14 22.23
N ASP A 146 1.16 -2.99 22.86
CA ASP A 146 -0.08 -2.51 23.46
C ASP A 146 -0.90 -1.66 22.47
N GLN A 147 -0.24 -1.02 21.48
CA GLN A 147 -0.89 -0.16 20.48
C GLN A 147 -0.62 -0.65 19.04
N LEU A 148 -1.58 -0.40 18.16
CA LEU A 148 -1.46 -0.69 16.72
C LEU A 148 -0.32 0.12 16.07
N SER A 149 -0.18 1.39 16.44
CA SER A 149 0.90 2.27 15.96
C SER A 149 2.28 1.68 16.20
N ASP A 150 2.50 1.08 17.37
CA ASP A 150 3.81 0.54 17.75
C ASP A 150 4.17 -0.70 16.94
N VAL A 151 3.18 -1.58 16.73
CA VAL A 151 3.41 -2.78 15.91
C VAL A 151 3.60 -2.42 14.44
N LEU A 152 2.87 -1.42 13.92
CA LEU A 152 3.08 -0.92 12.56
C LEU A 152 4.46 -0.30 12.40
N ALA A 153 4.92 0.52 13.36
CA ALA A 153 6.27 1.07 13.36
C ALA A 153 7.36 -0.03 13.36
N ALA A 154 7.13 -1.14 14.10
CA ALA A 154 8.02 -2.29 14.09
C ALA A 154 8.01 -3.04 12.74
N MET A 155 6.86 -3.14 12.07
CA MET A 155 6.74 -3.75 10.75
C MET A 155 7.37 -2.88 9.64
N GLN A 156 7.26 -1.57 9.78
CA GLN A 156 7.77 -0.59 8.82
C GLN A 156 9.29 -0.49 8.82
N ARG A 157 9.96 -0.95 9.87
CA ARG A 157 11.41 -0.90 9.97
C ARG A 157 12.02 -2.31 9.91
N ILE A 158 12.72 -2.58 8.83
CA ILE A 158 13.53 -3.79 8.66
C ILE A 158 15.00 -3.35 8.72
N ALA A 159 15.72 -3.81 9.76
CA ALA A 159 17.12 -3.46 9.96
C ALA A 159 18.01 -4.69 9.75
N ARG A 160 19.11 -4.52 9.02
CA ARG A 160 20.17 -5.53 8.81
C ARG A 160 19.61 -6.94 8.50
N TRP A 161 18.66 -7.01 7.59
CA TRP A 161 18.14 -8.30 7.13
C TRP A 161 19.13 -8.92 6.15
N LYS A 162 19.72 -10.06 6.50
CA LYS A 162 20.63 -10.80 5.62
C LYS A 162 19.82 -11.37 4.44
N ILE A 163 20.16 -10.94 3.24
CA ILE A 163 19.46 -11.34 2.01
C ILE A 163 20.30 -12.25 1.10
N ALA A 164 21.62 -12.28 1.28
CA ALA A 164 22.49 -13.21 0.58
C ALA A 164 23.69 -13.60 1.44
N GLU A 165 24.17 -14.84 1.25
CA GLU A 165 25.41 -15.33 1.83
C GLU A 165 26.61 -14.70 1.11
N PRO A 166 27.79 -14.58 1.79
CA PRO A 166 28.96 -13.92 1.20
C PRO A 166 29.45 -14.62 -0.07
N GLU A 167 29.35 -15.94 -0.14
CA GLU A 167 29.75 -16.74 -1.30
C GLU A 167 28.90 -16.51 -2.55
N ALA A 168 27.70 -16.01 -2.37
CA ALA A 168 26.78 -15.68 -3.47
C ALA A 168 27.09 -14.34 -4.14
N ILE A 169 27.93 -13.50 -3.52
CA ILE A 169 28.20 -12.13 -3.94
C ILE A 169 29.63 -12.03 -4.46
N ASP A 170 29.78 -11.80 -5.76
CA ASP A 170 31.07 -11.53 -6.39
C ASP A 170 31.41 -10.04 -6.24
N PRO A 171 32.55 -9.68 -5.59
CA PRO A 171 32.91 -8.28 -5.38
C PRO A 171 33.12 -7.46 -6.66
N GLN A 172 33.31 -8.10 -7.80
CA GLN A 172 33.54 -7.43 -9.08
C GLN A 172 32.26 -7.25 -9.91
N ALA A 173 31.13 -7.80 -9.45
CA ALA A 173 29.86 -7.73 -10.15
C ALA A 173 29.00 -6.57 -9.68
N ARG A 174 28.03 -6.22 -10.54
CA ARG A 174 26.94 -5.30 -10.19
C ARG A 174 25.68 -6.11 -9.97
N TYR A 175 24.89 -5.66 -9.03
CA TYR A 175 23.66 -6.32 -8.64
C TYR A 175 22.47 -5.36 -8.67
N THR A 176 21.31 -5.88 -8.96
CA THR A 176 20.03 -5.22 -8.73
C THR A 176 19.30 -6.01 -7.64
N VAL A 177 18.79 -5.31 -6.63
CA VAL A 177 17.99 -5.88 -5.57
C VAL A 177 16.56 -5.36 -5.71
N ASP A 178 15.63 -6.27 -5.96
CA ASP A 178 14.21 -6.00 -6.07
C ASP A 178 13.51 -6.36 -4.76
N LEU A 179 13.01 -5.35 -4.07
CA LEU A 179 12.22 -5.50 -2.86
C LEU A 179 10.74 -5.46 -3.20
N ARG A 180 9.98 -6.40 -2.67
CA ARG A 180 8.50 -6.43 -2.73
C ARG A 180 7.95 -6.65 -1.33
N PHE A 181 6.99 -5.84 -0.96
CA PHE A 181 6.21 -6.00 0.26
C PHE A 181 4.73 -6.08 -0.11
N ARG A 182 4.00 -7.05 0.45
CA ARG A 182 2.59 -7.23 0.14
C ARG A 182 1.83 -7.87 1.29
N LEU A 183 0.54 -7.53 1.39
CA LEU A 183 -0.43 -8.26 2.20
C LEU A 183 -0.80 -9.56 1.46
N ASP A 184 -0.69 -10.69 2.14
CA ASP A 184 -1.05 -12.00 1.59
C ASP A 184 -2.51 -12.33 1.92
N LEU A 185 -3.36 -12.24 0.91
CA LEU A 185 -4.78 -12.53 1.02
C LEU A 185 -5.11 -14.03 0.95
N SER A 186 -4.16 -14.87 0.53
CA SER A 186 -4.37 -16.31 0.37
C SER A 186 -4.63 -17.03 1.70
N GLN A 187 -4.10 -16.47 2.79
CA GLN A 187 -4.21 -16.97 4.14
C GLN A 187 -5.51 -16.54 4.85
N LEU A 188 -6.30 -15.68 4.23
CA LEU A 188 -7.56 -15.24 4.81
C LEU A 188 -8.64 -16.33 4.75
N PRO A 189 -9.60 -16.36 5.69
CA PRO A 189 -10.80 -17.19 5.57
C PRO A 189 -11.55 -16.94 4.26
N ARG A 190 -12.04 -18.00 3.62
CA ARG A 190 -12.69 -17.94 2.28
C ARG A 190 -13.72 -16.82 2.10
N PRO A 191 -14.60 -16.49 3.07
CA PRO A 191 -15.56 -15.39 2.90
C PRO A 191 -14.89 -14.04 2.67
N LEU A 192 -13.73 -13.81 3.31
CA LEU A 192 -12.96 -12.58 3.15
C LEU A 192 -12.15 -12.57 1.86
N GLN A 193 -11.66 -13.71 1.41
CA GLN A 193 -10.98 -13.84 0.11
C GLN A 193 -11.90 -13.42 -1.04
N ILE A 194 -13.15 -13.90 -1.06
CA ILE A 194 -14.14 -13.55 -2.09
C ILE A 194 -14.46 -12.05 -2.04
N GLY A 195 -14.58 -11.47 -0.84
CA GLY A 195 -14.80 -10.04 -0.64
C GLY A 195 -13.60 -9.17 -1.01
N ALA A 196 -12.39 -9.72 -0.98
CA ALA A 196 -11.13 -9.04 -1.31
C ALA A 196 -10.88 -8.98 -2.82
N LEU A 197 -11.35 -9.99 -3.57
CA LEU A 197 -11.26 -10.04 -5.02
C LEU A 197 -12.16 -8.94 -5.62
N GLY A 198 -11.55 -7.83 -6.04
CA GLY A 198 -12.26 -6.72 -6.70
C GLY A 198 -12.54 -5.49 -5.83
N ARG A 199 -12.16 -5.48 -4.55
CA ARG A 199 -12.22 -4.29 -3.70
C ARG A 199 -10.83 -3.74 -3.44
N SER A 200 -10.59 -2.49 -3.81
CA SER A 200 -9.34 -1.75 -3.57
C SER A 200 -8.98 -1.64 -2.07
N GLY A 201 -9.93 -1.86 -1.18
CA GLY A 201 -9.75 -1.76 0.27
C GLY A 201 -8.90 -2.85 0.94
N TRP A 202 -8.37 -3.83 0.20
CA TRP A 202 -7.47 -4.88 0.70
C TRP A 202 -6.07 -4.79 0.07
N ASN A 203 -5.88 -3.91 -0.92
CA ASN A 203 -4.64 -3.87 -1.67
C ASN A 203 -3.58 -3.08 -0.91
N LEU A 204 -2.62 -3.79 -0.33
CA LEU A 204 -1.39 -3.23 0.22
C LEU A 204 -0.23 -3.96 -0.46
N SER A 205 0.41 -3.29 -1.39
CA SER A 205 1.61 -3.78 -2.06
C SER A 205 2.51 -2.63 -2.46
N MET A 206 3.80 -2.80 -2.29
CA MET A 206 4.83 -1.87 -2.73
C MET A 206 6.04 -2.62 -3.23
N ALA A 207 6.78 -2.01 -4.14
CA ALA A 207 8.01 -2.55 -4.67
C ALA A 207 9.02 -1.44 -4.89
N ARG A 208 10.30 -1.76 -4.72
CA ARG A 208 11.41 -0.87 -5.04
C ARG A 208 12.59 -1.69 -5.54
N SER A 209 13.24 -1.18 -6.58
CA SER A 209 14.46 -1.73 -7.14
C SER A 209 15.63 -0.80 -6.84
N GLN A 210 16.77 -1.36 -6.45
CA GLN A 210 18.00 -0.61 -6.19
C GLN A 210 19.20 -1.35 -6.75
N ARG A 211 20.03 -0.61 -7.50
CA ARG A 211 21.32 -1.10 -7.96
C ARG A 211 22.35 -1.00 -6.84
N PHE A 212 23.21 -2.00 -6.81
CA PHE A 212 24.28 -2.12 -5.82
C PHE A 212 25.56 -2.62 -6.49
N ALA A 213 26.67 -1.99 -6.14
CA ALA A 213 28.01 -2.46 -6.48
C ALA A 213 28.79 -2.60 -5.19
N VAL A 214 29.53 -3.71 -5.05
CA VAL A 214 30.43 -3.90 -3.91
C VAL A 214 31.61 -2.95 -4.09
N GLU A 215 31.79 -2.01 -3.18
CA GLU A 215 33.01 -1.20 -3.17
C GLU A 215 34.17 -2.07 -2.68
N PRO A 216 35.27 -2.18 -3.45
CA PRO A 216 36.42 -2.90 -2.97
C PRO A 216 36.96 -2.21 -1.69
N VAL A 217 37.04 -2.96 -0.60
CA VAL A 217 37.69 -2.50 0.65
C VAL A 217 39.13 -2.09 0.30
N ARG A 218 39.45 -0.82 0.47
CA ARG A 218 40.79 -0.26 0.29
C ARG A 218 41.70 -0.58 1.47
#